data_f2ae272bd29bb20d56942fa84ed4ac78
#
_entry.id   f2ae272bd29bb20d56942fa84ed4ac78
#
_cell.length_a   1.000
_cell.length_b   1.000
_cell.length_c   1.000
_cell.angle_alpha   90.00
_cell.angle_beta   90.00
_cell.angle_gamma   90.00
#
_symmetry.space_group_name_H-M   'P 1'
#
loop_
_entity.id
_entity.type
_entity.pdbx_description
1 polymer ?
#
loop_
_entity_poly.entity_id
_entity_poly.type
_entity_poly.pdbx_seq_one_letter_code
_entity_poly.pdbx_strand_id
1 'polypeptide(L)'
;MIAPDLLPRREFNDPDAALAHARAIYETGVSHLRRHLQAFLDGEVPGERVRATYPFVRIRIDTVARADSRLSYGFAAGPGRYETTLTRPDLFAAYYREQFRLLLRNHAVALEIGASEQPIPVHFSLAEDDHLEGTLTPQRRLLMRDLFDLPDLAAMDDGIANGTHEPSHGEAHPLALFTAARVDYSLHRLRHYTGTAPEHFQNFVLFTNYQFYIDQFIKLGHALMAEATGDYVAFVEPGNVVTRRADTPTEPRGTAGATLPRLPQMPAYHLVQPGGSGITMVNIGVGPANAKTITDHIAVLRPHVWIMLGHCAGLRNTQQLGDYVLAHGYVREDHVLDEELPLWVPIPALAEVQVALERAVADVTRLSGYDLKRLLRTGTVASTDNRNWELLPHPGPERRFSQSRAVALDMESATIAANGFRFRVPYGTLLCVSDKPLHGEIKLPGMASQFYRERVDQHLRIGMRAVELLRAAGVDQLHSRKLRSFSEVAFQ
;
A
#
# COMPACT_ATOMS: atom_id res chain seq x y z
N MET A 1 21.59 30.86 -4.08
CA MET A 1 20.79 29.64 -4.28
C MET A 1 20.32 29.59 -5.74
N ILE A 2 20.53 28.48 -6.42
CA ILE A 2 20.15 28.25 -7.81
C ILE A 2 18.79 27.55 -7.79
N ALA A 3 17.74 28.26 -8.21
CA ALA A 3 16.37 27.76 -8.24
C ALA A 3 15.78 27.83 -9.66
N PRO A 4 14.81 26.97 -10.01
CA PRO A 4 14.14 27.05 -11.29
C PRO A 4 13.20 28.28 -11.35
N ASP A 5 12.89 28.73 -12.53
CA ASP A 5 11.86 29.75 -12.78
C ASP A 5 10.49 29.06 -12.70
N LEU A 6 9.88 29.09 -11.52
CA LEU A 6 8.61 28.42 -11.24
C LEU A 6 7.41 29.29 -11.63
N LEU A 7 6.34 28.61 -12.05
CA LEU A 7 5.06 29.25 -12.33
C LEU A 7 4.51 29.93 -11.05
N PRO A 8 3.88 31.13 -11.19
CA PRO A 8 3.34 31.84 -10.04
C PRO A 8 2.18 31.08 -9.40
N ARG A 9 1.99 31.30 -8.11
CA ARG A 9 0.84 30.82 -7.36
C ARG A 9 -0.47 31.36 -7.95
N ARG A 10 -1.48 30.47 -8.13
CA ARG A 10 -2.78 30.80 -8.72
C ARG A 10 -3.92 30.02 -8.06
N GLU A 11 -5.13 30.57 -8.18
CA GLU A 11 -6.38 29.96 -7.76
C GLU A 11 -7.11 29.30 -8.94
N PHE A 12 -7.74 28.16 -8.68
CA PHE A 12 -8.45 27.35 -9.66
C PHE A 12 -9.80 26.88 -9.13
N ASN A 13 -10.81 26.91 -10.00
CA ASN A 13 -12.14 26.31 -9.76
C ASN A 13 -12.38 25.07 -10.64
N ASP A 14 -11.37 24.66 -11.38
CA ASP A 14 -11.38 23.45 -12.22
C ASP A 14 -10.28 22.49 -11.79
N PRO A 15 -10.61 21.22 -11.51
CA PRO A 15 -9.63 20.24 -11.00
C PRO A 15 -8.55 19.88 -12.02
N ASP A 16 -8.87 19.87 -13.34
CA ASP A 16 -7.90 19.54 -14.38
C ASP A 16 -6.90 20.68 -14.61
N ALA A 17 -7.37 21.93 -14.59
CA ALA A 17 -6.49 23.10 -14.66
C ALA A 17 -5.58 23.21 -13.44
N ALA A 18 -6.09 22.95 -12.23
CA ALA A 18 -5.31 22.88 -10.99
C ALA A 18 -4.22 21.80 -11.06
N LEU A 19 -4.58 20.60 -11.51
CA LEU A 19 -3.63 19.49 -11.68
C LEU A 19 -2.57 19.78 -12.73
N ALA A 20 -2.94 20.38 -13.87
CA ALA A 20 -2.00 20.76 -14.92
C ALA A 20 -0.97 21.78 -14.41
N HIS A 21 -1.41 22.77 -13.60
CA HIS A 21 -0.52 23.76 -13.01
C HIS A 21 0.44 23.13 -11.97
N ALA A 22 -0.05 22.25 -11.08
CA ALA A 22 0.75 21.50 -10.14
C ALA A 22 1.81 20.62 -10.85
N ARG A 23 1.41 19.97 -11.95
CA ARG A 23 2.29 19.18 -12.80
C ARG A 23 3.41 20.02 -13.39
N ALA A 24 3.09 21.19 -13.96
CA ALA A 24 4.09 22.06 -14.55
C ALA A 24 5.13 22.55 -13.53
N ILE A 25 4.70 22.89 -12.29
CA ILE A 25 5.62 23.24 -11.20
C ILE A 25 6.54 22.07 -10.86
N TYR A 26 5.97 20.85 -10.67
CA TYR A 26 6.72 19.64 -10.31
C TYR A 26 7.74 19.26 -11.39
N GLU A 27 7.33 19.18 -12.65
CA GLU A 27 8.19 18.81 -13.77
C GLU A 27 9.34 19.81 -13.99
N THR A 28 9.05 21.11 -13.85
CA THR A 28 10.06 22.17 -13.91
C THR A 28 11.11 21.98 -12.79
N GLY A 29 10.65 21.74 -11.56
CA GLY A 29 11.53 21.51 -10.40
C GLY A 29 12.40 20.26 -10.55
N VAL A 30 11.79 19.13 -10.90
CA VAL A 30 12.52 17.86 -11.10
C VAL A 30 13.51 17.94 -12.26
N SER A 31 13.12 18.55 -13.39
CA SER A 31 14.01 18.74 -14.54
C SER A 31 15.21 19.65 -14.21
N HIS A 32 14.98 20.67 -13.38
CA HIS A 32 16.05 21.53 -12.88
C HIS A 32 17.05 20.75 -12.02
N LEU A 33 16.58 19.96 -11.05
CA LEU A 33 17.43 19.15 -10.19
C LEU A 33 18.22 18.11 -10.99
N ARG A 34 17.58 17.38 -11.90
CA ARG A 34 18.23 16.38 -12.77
C ARG A 34 19.37 16.97 -13.60
N ARG A 35 19.13 18.11 -14.25
CA ARG A 35 20.16 18.78 -15.06
C ARG A 35 21.38 19.15 -14.24
N HIS A 36 21.21 19.76 -13.07
CA HIS A 36 22.32 20.17 -12.22
C HIS A 36 23.01 18.96 -11.56
N LEU A 37 22.26 17.92 -11.22
CA LEU A 37 22.84 16.69 -10.70
C LEU A 37 23.69 16.01 -11.78
N GLN A 38 23.20 15.93 -13.03
CA GLN A 38 23.98 15.37 -14.14
C GLN A 38 25.26 16.16 -14.37
N ALA A 39 25.19 17.50 -14.44
CA ALA A 39 26.36 18.35 -14.55
C ALA A 39 27.35 18.12 -13.39
N PHE A 40 26.84 17.96 -12.17
CA PHE A 40 27.65 17.61 -11.00
C PHE A 40 28.32 16.22 -11.17
N LEU A 41 27.61 15.21 -11.67
CA LEU A 41 28.15 13.88 -11.93
C LEU A 41 29.25 13.95 -13.02
N ASP A 42 29.11 14.79 -14.03
CA ASP A 42 30.05 15.01 -15.13
C ASP A 42 31.28 15.85 -14.73
N GLY A 43 31.31 16.35 -13.49
CA GLY A 43 32.48 17.04 -12.95
C GLY A 43 32.30 18.53 -12.65
N GLU A 44 31.22 19.13 -13.07
CA GLU A 44 30.90 20.51 -12.76
C GLU A 44 30.48 20.65 -11.28
N VAL A 45 30.92 21.73 -10.64
CA VAL A 45 30.52 22.04 -9.24
C VAL A 45 29.70 23.32 -9.25
N PRO A 46 28.40 23.29 -8.90
CA PRO A 46 27.61 24.50 -8.75
C PRO A 46 28.23 25.46 -7.74
N GLY A 47 28.23 26.76 -8.03
CA GLY A 47 28.77 27.77 -7.12
C GLY A 47 27.92 28.02 -5.89
N GLU A 48 26.67 27.58 -5.91
CA GLU A 48 25.68 27.73 -4.83
C GLU A 48 24.79 26.49 -4.76
N ARG A 49 24.03 26.36 -3.64
CA ARG A 49 23.05 25.27 -3.46
C ARG A 49 21.98 25.32 -4.54
N VAL A 50 21.72 24.18 -5.16
CA VAL A 50 20.66 23.93 -6.14
C VAL A 50 19.42 23.42 -5.40
N ARG A 51 18.29 24.07 -5.60
CA ARG A 51 17.03 23.73 -4.90
C ARG A 51 15.83 23.79 -5.87
N ALA A 52 14.92 22.87 -5.70
CA ALA A 52 13.55 22.96 -6.19
C ALA A 52 12.59 22.50 -5.08
N THR A 53 11.33 22.92 -5.13
CA THR A 53 10.35 22.61 -4.08
C THR A 53 9.13 21.90 -4.67
N TYR A 54 8.44 21.11 -3.84
CA TYR A 54 7.20 20.46 -4.23
C TYR A 54 6.11 21.49 -4.50
N PRO A 55 5.19 21.25 -5.45
CA PRO A 55 3.94 21.98 -5.50
C PRO A 55 3.07 21.68 -4.27
N PHE A 56 2.24 22.65 -3.90
CA PHE A 56 1.19 22.46 -2.89
C PHE A 56 -0.19 22.67 -3.47
N VAL A 57 -1.20 22.08 -2.81
CA VAL A 57 -2.60 22.49 -2.92
C VAL A 57 -3.06 23.02 -1.57
N ARG A 58 -3.73 24.18 -1.58
CA ARG A 58 -4.26 24.84 -0.39
C ARG A 58 -5.70 25.25 -0.61
N ILE A 59 -6.50 25.18 0.46
CA ILE A 59 -7.82 25.78 0.54
C ILE A 59 -7.95 26.59 1.83
N ARG A 60 -8.83 27.59 1.79
CA ARG A 60 -9.24 28.35 2.96
C ARG A 60 -10.73 28.22 3.15
N ILE A 61 -11.13 27.83 4.35
CA ILE A 61 -12.53 27.69 4.74
C ILE A 61 -12.83 28.70 5.84
N ASP A 62 -13.72 29.62 5.56
CA ASP A 62 -14.10 30.67 6.54
C ASP A 62 -15.33 30.25 7.34
N THR A 63 -16.22 29.43 6.78
CA THR A 63 -17.43 28.94 7.44
C THR A 63 -17.66 27.47 7.12
N VAL A 64 -18.04 26.69 8.11
CA VAL A 64 -18.46 25.30 7.88
C VAL A 64 -19.89 25.31 7.32
N ALA A 65 -20.02 25.08 6.01
CA ALA A 65 -21.31 24.67 5.48
C ALA A 65 -21.67 23.30 6.07
N ARG A 66 -22.98 23.03 6.30
CA ARG A 66 -23.44 21.70 6.66
C ARG A 66 -23.12 20.73 5.55
N ALA A 67 -21.98 20.05 5.67
CA ALA A 67 -21.55 19.05 4.73
C ALA A 67 -22.41 17.80 4.87
N ASP A 68 -22.64 17.08 3.78
CA ASP A 68 -23.28 15.76 3.86
C ASP A 68 -22.32 14.77 4.53
N SER A 69 -22.51 14.59 5.84
CA SER A 69 -21.67 13.70 6.66
C SER A 69 -21.69 12.22 6.22
N ARG A 70 -22.55 11.85 5.26
CA ARG A 70 -22.54 10.52 4.65
C ARG A 70 -21.38 10.33 3.68
N LEU A 71 -20.81 11.42 3.18
CA LEU A 71 -19.61 11.35 2.31
C LEU A 71 -18.38 11.08 3.16
N SER A 72 -17.49 10.21 2.67
CA SER A 72 -16.32 9.76 3.43
C SER A 72 -15.14 10.71 3.31
N TYR A 73 -15.01 11.40 2.18
CA TYR A 73 -13.83 12.19 1.81
C TYR A 73 -14.18 13.54 1.23
N GLY A 74 -13.18 14.40 1.14
CA GLY A 74 -13.32 15.75 0.59
C GLY A 74 -13.89 16.78 1.56
N PHE A 75 -13.84 16.51 2.87
CA PHE A 75 -14.27 17.45 3.90
C PHE A 75 -13.13 17.86 4.81
N ALA A 76 -12.92 19.15 4.98
CA ALA A 76 -12.15 19.71 6.05
C ALA A 76 -13.02 19.89 7.31
N ALA A 77 -12.45 19.61 8.48
CA ALA A 77 -13.21 19.46 9.71
C ALA A 77 -13.78 20.79 10.28
N GLY A 78 -13.24 21.93 9.89
CA GLY A 78 -13.64 23.24 10.42
C GLY A 78 -13.11 24.42 9.62
N PRO A 79 -13.40 25.68 10.06
CA PRO A 79 -12.77 26.85 9.49
C PRO A 79 -11.26 26.81 9.68
N GLY A 80 -10.51 27.27 8.67
CA GLY A 80 -9.06 27.27 8.72
C GLY A 80 -8.41 27.24 7.35
N ARG A 81 -7.08 27.18 7.37
CA ARG A 81 -6.24 26.98 6.20
C ARG A 81 -5.80 25.51 6.17
N TYR A 82 -5.98 24.87 5.04
CA TYR A 82 -5.65 23.48 4.83
C TYR A 82 -4.72 23.34 3.63
N GLU A 83 -3.67 22.52 3.77
CA GLU A 83 -2.64 22.38 2.74
C GLU A 83 -2.06 20.97 2.71
N THR A 84 -1.58 20.55 1.55
CA THR A 84 -0.67 19.42 1.40
C THR A 84 0.26 19.62 0.23
N THR A 85 1.46 19.05 0.31
CA THR A 85 2.41 18.99 -0.81
C THR A 85 2.06 17.83 -1.74
N LEU A 86 2.37 17.99 -3.04
CA LEU A 86 2.04 17.02 -4.09
C LEU A 86 3.32 16.52 -4.75
N THR A 87 3.35 15.23 -5.08
CA THR A 87 4.43 14.63 -5.87
C THR A 87 3.86 13.73 -6.97
N ARG A 88 4.67 13.39 -7.96
CA ARG A 88 4.35 12.47 -9.05
C ARG A 88 2.94 12.68 -9.63
N PRO A 89 2.62 13.88 -10.09
CA PRO A 89 1.30 14.20 -10.66
C PRO A 89 0.99 13.41 -11.95
N ASP A 90 1.99 12.76 -12.54
CA ASP A 90 1.86 11.75 -13.60
C ASP A 90 1.24 10.45 -13.07
N LEU A 91 1.78 9.90 -11.98
CA LEU A 91 1.34 8.67 -11.35
C LEU A 91 -0.02 8.85 -10.64
N PHE A 92 -0.17 9.94 -9.90
CA PHE A 92 -1.35 10.23 -9.07
C PHE A 92 -2.42 11.10 -9.75
N ALA A 93 -2.38 11.26 -11.08
CA ALA A 93 -3.27 12.16 -11.80
C ALA A 93 -4.76 11.91 -11.51
N ALA A 94 -5.20 10.65 -11.57
CA ALA A 94 -6.59 10.28 -11.31
C ALA A 94 -7.00 10.55 -9.85
N TYR A 95 -6.11 10.21 -8.90
CA TYR A 95 -6.31 10.45 -7.48
C TYR A 95 -6.43 11.95 -7.17
N TYR A 96 -5.47 12.78 -7.59
CA TYR A 96 -5.50 14.21 -7.32
C TYR A 96 -6.71 14.89 -7.97
N ARG A 97 -7.06 14.54 -9.21
CA ARG A 97 -8.27 15.06 -9.87
C ARG A 97 -9.52 14.80 -9.03
N GLU A 98 -9.67 13.60 -8.51
CA GLU A 98 -10.81 13.23 -7.67
C GLU A 98 -10.81 14.00 -6.34
N GLN A 99 -9.66 14.11 -5.65
CA GLN A 99 -9.57 14.87 -4.41
C GLN A 99 -9.87 16.36 -4.63
N PHE A 100 -9.36 16.96 -5.69
CA PHE A 100 -9.63 18.35 -6.06
C PHE A 100 -11.13 18.57 -6.37
N ARG A 101 -11.72 17.65 -7.15
CA ARG A 101 -13.15 17.69 -7.45
C ARG A 101 -14.00 17.61 -6.18
N LEU A 102 -13.62 16.78 -5.22
CA LEU A 102 -14.31 16.64 -3.94
C LEU A 102 -14.22 17.92 -3.11
N LEU A 103 -13.04 18.53 -3.00
CA LEU A 103 -12.87 19.81 -2.26
C LEU A 103 -13.70 20.93 -2.88
N LEU A 104 -13.62 21.12 -4.20
CA LEU A 104 -14.39 22.13 -4.92
C LEU A 104 -15.90 21.95 -4.71
N ARG A 105 -16.39 20.72 -4.84
CA ARG A 105 -17.82 20.40 -4.68
C ARG A 105 -18.31 20.62 -3.26
N ASN A 106 -17.53 20.20 -2.25
CA ASN A 106 -18.01 20.14 -0.88
C ASN A 106 -17.87 21.47 -0.14
N HIS A 107 -16.91 22.32 -0.53
CA HIS A 107 -16.60 23.59 0.16
C HIS A 107 -16.90 24.83 -0.68
N ALA A 108 -17.07 24.67 -1.99
CA ALA A 108 -17.29 25.80 -2.93
C ALA A 108 -16.20 26.89 -2.81
N VAL A 109 -14.96 26.49 -2.56
CA VAL A 109 -13.78 27.36 -2.44
C VAL A 109 -12.79 27.08 -3.55
N ALA A 110 -12.03 28.08 -3.99
CA ALA A 110 -10.98 27.89 -4.99
C ALA A 110 -9.82 27.08 -4.41
N LEU A 111 -9.15 26.30 -5.27
CA LEU A 111 -7.91 25.62 -4.99
C LEU A 111 -6.74 26.55 -5.29
N GLU A 112 -5.93 26.86 -4.30
CA GLU A 112 -4.69 27.59 -4.48
C GLU A 112 -3.56 26.59 -4.77
N ILE A 113 -2.88 26.71 -5.91
CA ILE A 113 -1.76 25.89 -6.34
C ILE A 113 -0.52 26.76 -6.49
N GLY A 114 0.61 26.33 -5.95
CA GLY A 114 1.88 27.04 -6.04
C GLY A 114 3.06 26.16 -5.59
N ALA A 115 4.27 26.74 -5.62
CA ALA A 115 5.45 26.10 -5.05
C ALA A 115 5.42 26.23 -3.53
N SER A 116 5.68 25.11 -2.84
CA SER A 116 5.77 25.06 -1.38
C SER A 116 7.15 25.50 -0.88
N GLU A 117 7.33 25.52 0.43
CA GLU A 117 8.65 25.69 1.06
C GLU A 117 9.42 24.38 1.20
N GLN A 118 8.73 23.23 1.05
CA GLN A 118 9.34 21.91 1.19
C GLN A 118 10.20 21.58 -0.01
N PRO A 119 11.53 21.40 0.16
CA PRO A 119 12.42 21.06 -0.94
C PRO A 119 12.17 19.64 -1.44
N ILE A 120 12.39 19.44 -2.75
CA ILE A 120 12.49 18.11 -3.35
C ILE A 120 13.90 17.59 -3.10
N PRO A 121 14.11 16.51 -2.32
CA PRO A 121 15.41 15.89 -2.19
C PRO A 121 15.94 15.44 -3.55
N VAL A 122 17.21 15.70 -3.83
CA VAL A 122 17.81 15.39 -5.13
C VAL A 122 17.68 13.91 -5.50
N HIS A 123 17.73 13.02 -4.52
CA HIS A 123 17.53 11.58 -4.71
C HIS A 123 16.17 11.22 -5.31
N PHE A 124 15.12 12.00 -5.00
CA PHE A 124 13.77 11.76 -5.49
C PHE A 124 13.52 12.36 -6.90
N SER A 125 14.49 13.11 -7.41
CA SER A 125 14.46 13.58 -8.79
C SER A 125 15.09 12.62 -9.80
N LEU A 126 15.77 11.56 -9.35
CA LEU A 126 16.46 10.60 -10.22
C LEU A 126 15.49 9.89 -11.16
N ALA A 127 15.99 9.59 -12.37
CA ALA A 127 15.31 8.71 -13.30
C ALA A 127 15.43 7.24 -12.82
N GLU A 128 14.61 6.37 -13.38
CA GLU A 128 14.49 4.97 -12.93
C GLU A 128 15.80 4.17 -12.98
N ASP A 129 16.70 4.51 -13.90
CA ASP A 129 17.96 3.79 -14.13
C ASP A 129 19.18 4.46 -13.52
N ASP A 130 19.01 5.60 -12.83
CA ASP A 130 20.12 6.34 -12.24
C ASP A 130 20.53 5.73 -10.89
N HIS A 131 21.78 5.27 -10.80
CA HIS A 131 22.39 4.74 -9.58
C HIS A 131 23.50 5.66 -9.08
N LEU A 132 23.24 6.49 -8.09
CA LEU A 132 24.23 7.40 -7.50
C LEU A 132 25.31 6.69 -6.66
N GLU A 133 24.98 5.55 -6.06
CA GLU A 133 25.80 4.95 -4.99
C GLU A 133 27.16 4.43 -5.46
N GLY A 134 27.31 4.07 -6.74
CA GLY A 134 28.55 3.55 -7.31
C GLY A 134 29.46 4.58 -8.00
N THR A 135 28.94 5.78 -8.29
CA THR A 135 29.61 6.75 -9.18
C THR A 135 30.33 7.88 -8.44
N LEU A 136 30.01 8.13 -7.17
CA LEU A 136 30.57 9.24 -6.39
C LEU A 136 31.68 8.81 -5.44
N THR A 137 32.84 9.54 -5.52
CA THR A 137 33.87 9.44 -4.50
C THR A 137 33.38 9.94 -3.14
N PRO A 138 34.01 9.53 -2.01
CA PRO A 138 33.61 10.01 -0.68
C PRO A 138 33.60 11.55 -0.56
N GLN A 139 34.56 12.23 -1.17
CA GLN A 139 34.66 13.70 -1.19
C GLN A 139 33.46 14.32 -1.95
N ARG A 140 33.08 13.74 -3.08
CA ARG A 140 31.95 14.24 -3.87
C ARG A 140 30.60 14.00 -3.16
N ARG A 141 30.47 12.89 -2.41
CA ARG A 141 29.28 12.65 -1.55
C ARG A 141 29.13 13.72 -0.45
N LEU A 142 30.25 14.15 0.15
CA LEU A 142 30.20 15.24 1.14
C LEU A 142 29.80 16.55 0.46
N LEU A 143 30.39 16.88 -0.66
CA LEU A 143 30.07 18.10 -1.42
C LEU A 143 28.61 18.12 -1.88
N MET A 144 28.04 16.97 -2.25
CA MET A 144 26.62 16.86 -2.60
C MET A 144 25.68 17.34 -1.48
N ARG A 145 26.03 17.11 -0.21
CA ARG A 145 25.24 17.59 0.96
C ARG A 145 25.19 19.11 1.07
N ASP A 146 26.24 19.78 0.62
CA ASP A 146 26.31 21.24 0.66
C ASP A 146 25.57 21.86 -0.54
N LEU A 147 25.53 21.14 -1.66
CA LEU A 147 25.02 21.63 -2.92
C LEU A 147 23.56 21.28 -3.24
N PHE A 148 23.01 20.24 -2.62
CA PHE A 148 21.63 19.78 -2.87
C PHE A 148 20.87 19.55 -1.55
N ASP A 149 19.56 19.58 -1.61
CA ASP A 149 18.72 19.15 -0.51
C ASP A 149 18.66 17.62 -0.50
N LEU A 150 18.81 17.03 0.69
CA LEU A 150 18.78 15.58 0.91
C LEU A 150 17.46 15.21 1.63
N PRO A 151 17.09 13.91 1.66
CA PRO A 151 15.95 13.45 2.42
C PRO A 151 16.02 13.85 3.91
N ASP A 152 14.96 14.46 4.42
CA ASP A 152 14.82 14.87 5.81
C ASP A 152 13.78 13.99 6.49
N LEU A 153 14.18 13.26 7.55
CA LEU A 153 13.28 12.35 8.29
C LEU A 153 12.10 13.09 8.92
N ALA A 154 12.29 14.34 9.38
CA ALA A 154 11.22 15.12 9.96
C ALA A 154 10.10 15.49 8.97
N ALA A 155 10.44 15.52 7.66
CA ALA A 155 9.47 15.76 6.59
C ALA A 155 8.78 14.47 6.07
N MET A 156 9.19 13.31 6.57
CA MET A 156 8.77 11.99 6.07
C MET A 156 8.13 11.11 7.15
N ASP A 157 7.80 11.65 8.32
CA ASP A 157 7.16 10.89 9.39
C ASP A 157 5.69 10.55 9.08
N ASP A 158 5.12 9.65 9.86
CA ASP A 158 3.72 9.24 9.79
C ASP A 158 2.83 9.94 10.83
N GLY A 159 3.24 11.09 11.38
CA GLY A 159 2.53 11.81 12.44
C GLY A 159 1.09 12.17 12.06
N ILE A 160 0.86 12.58 10.80
CA ILE A 160 -0.50 12.87 10.30
C ILE A 160 -1.34 11.59 10.28
N ALA A 161 -0.81 10.50 9.74
CA ALA A 161 -1.51 9.22 9.64
C ALA A 161 -1.81 8.62 11.02
N ASN A 162 -0.91 8.80 11.99
CA ASN A 162 -1.05 8.33 13.37
C ASN A 162 -1.95 9.25 14.23
N GLY A 163 -2.30 10.45 13.72
CA GLY A 163 -3.07 11.43 14.47
C GLY A 163 -2.28 12.11 15.61
N THR A 164 -0.96 12.10 15.52
CA THR A 164 -0.04 12.74 16.47
C THR A 164 0.51 14.08 16.00
N HIS A 165 0.23 14.44 14.73
CA HIS A 165 0.62 15.72 14.19
C HIS A 165 -0.28 16.85 14.73
N GLU A 166 0.31 17.81 15.40
CA GLU A 166 -0.35 19.02 15.89
C GLU A 166 0.21 20.23 15.14
N PRO A 167 -0.60 20.87 14.25
CA PRO A 167 -0.16 22.08 13.56
C PRO A 167 0.19 23.19 14.54
N SER A 168 1.33 23.82 14.36
CA SER A 168 1.74 25.01 15.14
C SER A 168 0.78 26.17 14.89
N HIS A 169 0.78 27.16 15.78
CA HIS A 169 -0.08 28.34 15.64
C HIS A 169 0.18 29.07 14.31
N GLY A 170 -0.85 29.17 13.47
CA GLY A 170 -0.75 29.78 12.13
C GLY A 170 -0.31 28.84 11.02
N GLU A 171 0.04 27.61 11.31
CA GLU A 171 0.31 26.58 10.31
C GLU A 171 -1.00 26.09 9.66
N ALA A 172 -0.92 25.57 8.44
CA ALA A 172 -2.07 24.98 7.77
C ALA A 172 -2.32 23.56 8.27
N HIS A 173 -3.59 23.18 8.42
CA HIS A 173 -3.98 21.81 8.70
C HIS A 173 -3.68 20.90 7.49
N PRO A 174 -3.30 19.63 7.69
CA PRO A 174 -3.02 18.72 6.58
C PRO A 174 -4.28 18.36 5.81
N LEU A 175 -4.17 18.28 4.46
CA LEU A 175 -5.22 17.77 3.58
C LEU A 175 -5.07 16.27 3.29
N ALA A 176 -3.87 15.72 3.37
CA ALA A 176 -3.55 14.32 3.05
C ALA A 176 -2.82 13.64 4.22
N LEU A 177 -2.87 12.29 4.25
CA LEU A 177 -2.18 11.48 5.27
C LEU A 177 -0.65 11.54 5.16
N PHE A 178 -0.14 11.81 3.97
CA PHE A 178 1.29 11.76 3.66
C PHE A 178 1.74 13.05 2.98
N THR A 179 2.90 13.54 3.36
CA THR A 179 3.61 14.60 2.64
C THR A 179 4.18 14.07 1.32
N ALA A 180 4.50 14.97 0.38
CA ALA A 180 5.14 14.59 -0.88
C ALA A 180 6.47 13.84 -0.67
N ALA A 181 7.29 14.29 0.28
CA ALA A 181 8.56 13.64 0.60
C ALA A 181 8.37 12.22 1.16
N ARG A 182 7.34 12.01 2.02
CA ARG A 182 6.98 10.68 2.53
C ARG A 182 6.51 9.75 1.43
N VAL A 183 5.74 10.27 0.47
CA VAL A 183 5.31 9.51 -0.71
C VAL A 183 6.51 9.10 -1.55
N ASP A 184 7.38 10.05 -1.94
CA ASP A 184 8.56 9.76 -2.77
C ASP A 184 9.49 8.74 -2.11
N TYR A 185 9.75 8.88 -0.81
CA TYR A 185 10.51 7.88 -0.07
C TYR A 185 9.92 6.48 -0.21
N SER A 186 8.60 6.36 -0.06
CA SER A 186 7.92 5.07 -0.21
C SER A 186 8.00 4.52 -1.63
N LEU A 187 7.84 5.34 -2.67
CA LEU A 187 7.93 4.89 -4.06
C LEU A 187 9.31 4.30 -4.37
N HIS A 188 10.39 4.95 -3.90
CA HIS A 188 11.75 4.43 -4.03
C HIS A 188 11.95 3.12 -3.27
N ARG A 189 11.42 3.02 -2.03
CA ARG A 189 11.51 1.79 -1.22
C ARG A 189 10.69 0.66 -1.82
N LEU A 190 9.51 0.92 -2.39
CA LEU A 190 8.73 -0.09 -3.11
C LEU A 190 9.53 -0.71 -4.24
N ARG A 191 10.13 0.12 -5.10
CA ARG A 191 10.97 -0.38 -6.20
C ARG A 191 12.11 -1.24 -5.67
N HIS A 192 12.79 -0.79 -4.61
CA HIS A 192 13.90 -1.53 -4.00
C HIS A 192 13.45 -2.90 -3.46
N TYR A 193 12.33 -2.96 -2.73
CA TYR A 193 11.86 -4.20 -2.12
C TYR A 193 11.19 -5.16 -3.10
N THR A 194 10.49 -4.63 -4.10
CA THR A 194 9.62 -5.45 -4.97
C THR A 194 10.22 -5.74 -6.35
N GLY A 195 11.22 -4.96 -6.76
CA GLY A 195 11.83 -5.07 -8.09
C GLY A 195 10.90 -4.62 -9.22
N THR A 196 9.80 -3.94 -8.92
CA THR A 196 8.87 -3.40 -9.91
C THR A 196 8.63 -1.92 -9.68
N ALA A 197 8.41 -1.18 -10.77
CA ALA A 197 8.08 0.23 -10.72
C ALA A 197 6.69 0.46 -10.10
N PRO A 198 6.49 1.56 -9.32
CA PRO A 198 5.20 1.89 -8.71
C PRO A 198 4.03 2.00 -9.69
N GLU A 199 4.30 2.33 -10.95
CA GLU A 199 3.33 2.47 -12.03
C GLU A 199 2.61 1.16 -12.37
N HIS A 200 3.20 0.01 -12.04
CA HIS A 200 2.62 -1.31 -12.29
C HIS A 200 1.66 -1.77 -11.19
N PHE A 201 1.73 -1.14 -10.01
CA PHE A 201 0.87 -1.53 -8.89
C PHE A 201 -0.60 -1.30 -9.22
N GLN A 202 -1.41 -2.27 -8.81
CA GLN A 202 -2.85 -2.27 -9.00
C GLN A 202 -3.56 -1.97 -7.68
N ASN A 203 -4.80 -1.49 -7.75
CA ASN A 203 -5.56 -1.06 -6.58
C ASN A 203 -6.04 -2.19 -5.66
N PHE A 204 -5.96 -3.45 -6.11
CA PHE A 204 -6.26 -4.62 -5.29
C PHE A 204 -4.96 -5.38 -5.02
N VAL A 205 -4.60 -5.50 -3.74
CA VAL A 205 -3.33 -6.09 -3.34
C VAL A 205 -3.57 -7.38 -2.57
N LEU A 206 -2.89 -8.45 -2.99
CA LEU A 206 -2.83 -9.72 -2.29
C LEU A 206 -1.44 -9.90 -1.68
N PHE A 207 -1.38 -10.16 -0.39
CA PHE A 207 -0.13 -10.50 0.30
C PHE A 207 -0.05 -12.00 0.55
N THR A 208 1.13 -12.54 0.45
CA THR A 208 1.45 -13.91 0.90
C THR A 208 2.87 -13.97 1.44
N ASN A 209 3.13 -14.93 2.30
CA ASN A 209 4.48 -15.23 2.81
C ASN A 209 5.05 -16.55 2.27
N TYR A 210 4.36 -17.16 1.27
CA TYR A 210 4.74 -18.46 0.70
C TYR A 210 4.98 -18.39 -0.80
N GLN A 211 6.13 -18.89 -1.23
CA GLN A 211 6.51 -18.94 -2.65
C GLN A 211 5.52 -19.74 -3.51
N PHE A 212 4.88 -20.77 -2.96
CA PHE A 212 3.91 -21.59 -3.72
C PHE A 212 2.74 -20.78 -4.29
N TYR A 213 2.27 -19.74 -3.57
CA TYR A 213 1.21 -18.87 -4.10
C TYR A 213 1.72 -18.03 -5.28
N ILE A 214 2.96 -17.57 -5.18
CA ILE A 214 3.61 -16.80 -6.24
C ILE A 214 3.78 -17.67 -7.49
N ASP A 215 4.27 -18.91 -7.33
CA ASP A 215 4.45 -19.82 -8.44
C ASP A 215 3.13 -20.13 -9.17
N GLN A 216 2.03 -20.25 -8.44
CA GLN A 216 0.70 -20.43 -9.02
C GLN A 216 0.19 -19.12 -9.67
N PHE A 217 0.44 -17.97 -9.06
CA PHE A 217 0.05 -16.68 -9.62
C PHE A 217 0.79 -16.39 -10.92
N ILE A 218 2.09 -16.71 -11.01
CA ILE A 218 2.88 -16.59 -12.24
C ILE A 218 2.30 -17.48 -13.35
N LYS A 219 2.04 -18.77 -13.04
CA LYS A 219 1.43 -19.68 -14.02
C LYS A 219 0.09 -19.17 -14.52
N LEU A 220 -0.75 -18.69 -13.63
CA LEU A 220 -2.05 -18.13 -13.96
C LEU A 220 -1.91 -16.84 -14.79
N GLY A 221 -0.98 -15.97 -14.42
CA GLY A 221 -0.69 -14.73 -15.17
C GLY A 221 -0.32 -15.02 -16.62
N HIS A 222 0.62 -15.92 -16.85
CA HIS A 222 0.99 -16.32 -18.22
C HIS A 222 -0.16 -17.02 -18.96
N ALA A 223 -0.96 -17.86 -18.29
CA ALA A 223 -2.12 -18.48 -18.89
C ALA A 223 -3.16 -17.45 -19.36
N LEU A 224 -3.46 -16.46 -18.51
CA LEU A 224 -4.38 -15.37 -18.86
C LEU A 224 -3.85 -14.49 -20.00
N MET A 225 -2.54 -14.31 -20.12
CA MET A 225 -1.94 -13.57 -21.25
C MET A 225 -1.99 -14.37 -22.56
N ALA A 226 -2.06 -15.71 -22.50
CA ALA A 226 -2.21 -16.56 -23.67
C ALA A 226 -3.66 -16.67 -24.18
N GLU A 227 -4.66 -16.24 -23.39
CA GLU A 227 -6.06 -16.21 -23.81
C GLU A 227 -6.31 -15.12 -24.87
N ALA A 228 -7.22 -15.41 -25.82
CA ALA A 228 -7.55 -14.47 -26.90
C ALA A 228 -8.29 -13.20 -26.40
N THR A 229 -9.03 -13.32 -25.31
CA THR A 229 -9.82 -12.22 -24.70
C THR A 229 -9.79 -12.30 -23.19
N GLY A 230 -10.00 -11.19 -22.50
CA GLY A 230 -10.07 -11.15 -21.03
C GLY A 230 -9.92 -9.72 -20.50
N ASP A 231 -10.08 -9.56 -19.20
CA ASP A 231 -10.04 -8.25 -18.54
C ASP A 231 -8.61 -7.74 -18.29
N TYR A 232 -7.65 -8.65 -18.12
CA TYR A 232 -6.25 -8.32 -17.88
C TYR A 232 -5.50 -8.12 -19.19
N VAL A 233 -4.75 -7.02 -19.30
CA VAL A 233 -4.06 -6.60 -20.53
C VAL A 233 -2.56 -6.91 -20.52
N ALA A 234 -1.97 -7.06 -19.33
CA ALA A 234 -0.57 -7.42 -19.16
C ALA A 234 -0.34 -8.15 -17.85
N PHE A 235 0.74 -8.93 -17.81
CA PHE A 235 1.32 -9.50 -16.60
C PHE A 235 2.74 -8.95 -16.43
N VAL A 236 3.04 -8.38 -15.26
CA VAL A 236 4.33 -7.76 -14.97
C VAL A 236 5.01 -8.49 -13.82
N GLU A 237 6.29 -8.79 -14.02
CA GLU A 237 7.16 -9.52 -13.09
C GLU A 237 8.32 -8.63 -12.60
N PRO A 238 9.03 -9.01 -11.52
CA PRO A 238 10.21 -8.29 -11.06
C PRO A 238 11.24 -8.02 -12.16
N GLY A 239 11.81 -6.82 -12.15
CA GLY A 239 12.63 -6.30 -13.23
C GLY A 239 11.81 -5.57 -14.30
N ASN A 240 10.52 -5.29 -14.03
CA ASN A 240 9.58 -4.69 -14.97
C ASN A 240 9.41 -5.52 -16.26
N VAL A 241 9.53 -6.84 -16.16
CA VAL A 241 9.32 -7.75 -17.30
C VAL A 241 7.83 -7.82 -17.61
N VAL A 242 7.43 -7.36 -18.77
CA VAL A 242 6.03 -7.24 -19.18
C VAL A 242 5.68 -8.29 -20.23
N THR A 243 4.75 -9.19 -19.90
CA THR A 243 4.08 -10.08 -20.83
C THR A 243 2.70 -9.53 -21.16
N ARG A 244 2.41 -9.27 -22.44
CA ARG A 244 1.15 -8.69 -22.90
C ARG A 244 0.25 -9.72 -23.54
N ARG A 245 -1.05 -9.50 -23.43
CA ARG A 245 -2.01 -10.22 -24.24
C ARG A 245 -1.95 -9.69 -25.70
N ALA A 246 -2.02 -10.61 -26.67
CA ALA A 246 -1.79 -10.31 -28.09
C ALA A 246 -2.75 -9.28 -28.71
N ASP A 247 -3.97 -9.14 -28.16
CA ASP A 247 -5.01 -8.21 -28.63
C ASP A 247 -4.94 -6.81 -28.02
N THR A 248 -3.92 -6.53 -27.20
CA THR A 248 -3.80 -5.26 -26.48
C THR A 248 -3.06 -4.22 -27.32
N PRO A 249 -3.72 -3.15 -27.79
CA PRO A 249 -3.11 -2.19 -28.73
C PRO A 249 -2.23 -1.13 -28.04
N THR A 250 -2.28 -1.01 -26.73
CA THR A 250 -1.62 0.09 -25.99
C THR A 250 -0.36 -0.36 -25.27
N GLU A 251 0.69 0.45 -25.33
CA GLU A 251 1.89 0.29 -24.54
C GLU A 251 1.56 0.37 -23.04
N PRO A 252 1.95 -0.60 -22.18
CA PRO A 252 1.97 -0.37 -20.74
C PRO A 252 2.89 0.80 -20.42
N ARG A 253 2.54 1.57 -19.40
CA ARG A 253 3.41 2.60 -18.89
C ARG A 253 4.67 1.95 -18.31
N GLY A 254 5.83 2.45 -18.69
CA GLY A 254 7.13 1.97 -18.21
C GLY A 254 8.01 1.40 -19.32
N THR A 255 9.32 1.44 -19.12
CA THR A 255 10.33 0.81 -19.97
C THR A 255 10.22 -0.70 -19.91
N ALA A 256 10.38 -1.39 -21.05
CA ALA A 256 10.51 -2.84 -21.07
C ALA A 256 11.71 -3.25 -20.21
N GLY A 257 11.42 -3.96 -19.13
CA GLY A 257 12.42 -4.38 -18.17
C GLY A 257 13.18 -5.63 -18.61
N ALA A 258 14.10 -6.06 -17.76
CA ALA A 258 14.85 -7.28 -17.92
C ALA A 258 14.76 -8.15 -16.69
N THR A 259 14.82 -9.46 -16.88
CA THR A 259 14.85 -10.42 -15.77
C THR A 259 16.00 -10.09 -14.82
N LEU A 260 15.71 -9.96 -13.54
CA LEU A 260 16.70 -9.69 -12.52
C LEU A 260 17.57 -10.93 -12.28
N PRO A 261 18.89 -10.78 -12.10
CA PRO A 261 19.79 -11.90 -11.78
C PRO A 261 19.48 -12.52 -10.41
N ARG A 262 18.86 -11.76 -9.54
CA ARG A 262 18.38 -12.17 -8.21
C ARG A 262 17.08 -11.47 -7.88
N LEU A 263 16.11 -12.24 -7.37
CA LEU A 263 14.85 -11.66 -6.92
C LEU A 263 15.08 -10.71 -5.72
N PRO A 264 14.32 -9.61 -5.65
CA PRO A 264 14.33 -8.72 -4.50
C PRO A 264 13.74 -9.41 -3.26
N GLN A 265 13.82 -8.73 -2.12
CA GLN A 265 13.39 -9.31 -0.85
C GLN A 265 11.89 -9.62 -0.80
N MET A 266 11.06 -8.80 -1.43
CA MET A 266 9.60 -8.89 -1.42
C MET A 266 9.05 -8.72 -2.86
N PRO A 267 9.32 -9.68 -3.76
CA PRO A 267 8.97 -9.53 -5.17
C PRO A 267 7.47 -9.33 -5.37
N ALA A 268 7.11 -8.37 -6.22
CA ALA A 268 5.74 -8.09 -6.60
C ALA A 268 5.46 -8.49 -8.05
N TYR A 269 4.23 -8.94 -8.30
CA TYR A 269 3.72 -9.40 -9.58
C TYR A 269 2.38 -8.73 -9.84
N HIS A 270 2.12 -8.31 -11.09
CA HIS A 270 0.95 -7.51 -11.38
C HIS A 270 0.17 -8.07 -12.55
N LEU A 271 -1.08 -8.44 -12.32
CA LEU A 271 -2.09 -8.64 -13.35
C LEU A 271 -2.74 -7.28 -13.64
N VAL A 272 -2.30 -6.65 -14.72
CA VAL A 272 -2.66 -5.27 -15.05
C VAL A 272 -4.02 -5.24 -15.73
N GLN A 273 -4.88 -4.35 -15.21
CA GLN A 273 -6.17 -4.01 -15.81
C GLN A 273 -6.26 -2.49 -16.02
N PRO A 274 -6.92 -2.00 -17.07
CA PRO A 274 -7.09 -0.57 -17.30
C PRO A 274 -7.66 0.16 -16.08
N GLY A 275 -7.16 1.35 -15.79
CA GLY A 275 -7.57 2.13 -14.62
C GLY A 275 -7.01 1.64 -13.28
N GLY A 276 -6.01 0.74 -13.30
CA GLY A 276 -5.42 0.20 -12.08
C GLY A 276 -6.30 -0.81 -11.33
N SER A 277 -7.36 -1.32 -11.98
CA SER A 277 -8.35 -2.22 -11.35
C SER A 277 -7.89 -3.67 -11.25
N GLY A 278 -6.67 -3.97 -11.67
CA GLY A 278 -6.07 -5.32 -11.62
C GLY A 278 -5.65 -5.76 -10.23
N ILE A 279 -4.77 -6.75 -10.18
CA ILE A 279 -4.29 -7.36 -8.95
C ILE A 279 -2.76 -7.24 -8.86
N THR A 280 -2.26 -6.71 -7.76
CA THR A 280 -0.87 -6.84 -7.34
C THR A 280 -0.76 -7.95 -6.32
N MET A 281 0.15 -8.91 -6.54
CA MET A 281 0.48 -9.93 -5.56
C MET A 281 1.92 -9.77 -5.08
N VAL A 282 2.13 -9.74 -3.77
CA VAL A 282 3.44 -9.51 -3.15
C VAL A 282 3.81 -10.68 -2.26
N ASN A 283 5.00 -11.25 -2.46
CA ASN A 283 5.60 -12.15 -1.49
C ASN A 283 6.32 -11.33 -0.42
N ILE A 284 5.70 -11.20 0.74
CA ILE A 284 6.25 -10.38 1.83
C ILE A 284 7.33 -11.09 2.65
N GLY A 285 7.54 -12.39 2.40
CA GLY A 285 8.35 -13.21 3.30
C GLY A 285 7.65 -13.43 4.65
N VAL A 286 8.37 -14.03 5.61
CA VAL A 286 7.82 -14.38 6.91
C VAL A 286 8.14 -13.31 7.95
N GLY A 287 7.14 -12.94 8.73
CA GLY A 287 7.27 -12.14 9.93
C GLY A 287 6.63 -10.75 9.90
N PRO A 288 6.23 -10.24 11.07
CA PRO A 288 5.46 -9.01 11.18
C PRO A 288 6.26 -7.77 10.76
N ALA A 289 7.57 -7.74 10.97
CA ALA A 289 8.43 -6.64 10.51
C ALA A 289 8.43 -6.49 8.98
N ASN A 290 8.40 -7.61 8.24
CA ASN A 290 8.26 -7.60 6.79
C ASN A 290 6.88 -7.10 6.36
N ALA A 291 5.82 -7.58 7.02
CA ALA A 291 4.46 -7.13 6.78
C ALA A 291 4.32 -5.62 7.03
N LYS A 292 4.89 -5.09 8.12
CA LYS A 292 4.93 -3.65 8.39
C LYS A 292 5.65 -2.90 7.27
N THR A 293 6.87 -3.31 6.94
CA THR A 293 7.70 -2.64 5.93
C THR A 293 6.97 -2.47 4.61
N ILE A 294 6.39 -3.54 4.08
CA ILE A 294 5.76 -3.46 2.76
C ILE A 294 4.43 -2.68 2.79
N THR A 295 3.63 -2.83 3.83
CA THR A 295 2.37 -2.11 3.96
C THR A 295 2.57 -0.62 4.24
N ASP A 296 3.62 -0.22 4.98
CA ASP A 296 4.01 1.19 5.16
C ASP A 296 4.28 1.88 3.82
N HIS A 297 4.85 1.15 2.85
CA HIS A 297 5.18 1.73 1.55
C HIS A 297 4.04 1.62 0.52
N ILE A 298 3.31 0.50 0.47
CA ILE A 298 2.16 0.35 -0.45
C ILE A 298 1.02 1.33 -0.10
N ALA A 299 0.88 1.71 1.17
CA ALA A 299 -0.17 2.62 1.62
C ALA A 299 -0.21 3.95 0.85
N VAL A 300 0.93 4.49 0.41
CA VAL A 300 0.99 5.76 -0.33
C VAL A 300 0.35 5.67 -1.71
N LEU A 301 0.23 4.46 -2.30
CA LEU A 301 -0.46 4.23 -3.57
C LEU A 301 -1.98 4.21 -3.43
N ARG A 302 -2.50 4.30 -2.20
CA ARG A 302 -3.94 4.33 -1.89
C ARG A 302 -4.72 3.16 -2.49
N PRO A 303 -4.31 1.90 -2.26
CA PRO A 303 -5.05 0.74 -2.78
C PRO A 303 -6.49 0.72 -2.24
N HIS A 304 -7.40 0.17 -3.03
CA HIS A 304 -8.81 0.03 -2.65
C HIS A 304 -9.01 -1.02 -1.56
N VAL A 305 -8.19 -2.07 -1.58
CA VAL A 305 -8.18 -3.12 -0.56
C VAL A 305 -6.86 -3.87 -0.62
N TRP A 306 -6.44 -4.40 0.52
CA TRP A 306 -5.41 -5.42 0.58
C TRP A 306 -5.87 -6.64 1.41
N ILE A 307 -5.46 -7.83 0.98
CA ILE A 307 -5.89 -9.09 1.57
C ILE A 307 -4.67 -9.98 1.82
N MET A 308 -4.55 -10.50 3.03
CA MET A 308 -3.57 -11.53 3.35
C MET A 308 -4.13 -12.92 3.00
N LEU A 309 -3.38 -13.65 2.18
CA LEU A 309 -3.59 -15.07 1.86
C LEU A 309 -2.38 -15.87 2.34
N GLY A 310 -2.55 -16.69 3.34
CA GLY A 310 -1.44 -17.43 3.93
C GLY A 310 -1.89 -18.71 4.64
N HIS A 311 -0.96 -19.27 5.40
CA HIS A 311 -1.21 -20.43 6.24
C HIS A 311 -1.17 -20.03 7.71
N CYS A 312 -1.82 -20.82 8.54
CA CYS A 312 -1.86 -20.62 9.99
C CYS A 312 -1.79 -21.95 10.75
N ALA A 313 -1.35 -21.88 12.00
CA ALA A 313 -1.61 -22.91 12.97
C ALA A 313 -3.07 -22.84 13.43
N GLY A 314 -3.82 -23.94 13.29
CA GLY A 314 -5.16 -24.07 13.83
C GLY A 314 -5.11 -24.28 15.35
N LEU A 315 -5.84 -23.44 16.09
CA LEU A 315 -5.82 -23.46 17.57
C LEU A 315 -6.98 -24.25 18.18
N ARG A 316 -7.90 -24.75 17.37
CA ARG A 316 -9.06 -25.52 17.85
C ARG A 316 -8.99 -26.97 17.38
N ASN A 317 -9.25 -27.91 18.30
CA ASN A 317 -9.24 -29.34 18.00
C ASN A 317 -10.21 -29.73 16.87
N THR A 318 -11.34 -29.02 16.76
CA THR A 318 -12.36 -29.26 15.73
C THR A 318 -12.00 -28.79 14.33
N GLN A 319 -10.87 -28.08 14.15
CA GLN A 319 -10.37 -27.71 12.84
C GLN A 319 -9.65 -28.91 12.20
N GLN A 320 -9.67 -28.95 10.88
CA GLN A 320 -8.92 -29.91 10.08
C GLN A 320 -7.88 -29.19 9.23
N LEU A 321 -6.82 -29.91 8.83
CA LEU A 321 -5.86 -29.39 7.87
C LEU A 321 -6.59 -29.08 6.56
N GLY A 322 -6.39 -27.87 6.05
CA GLY A 322 -7.11 -27.38 4.86
C GLY A 322 -8.39 -26.62 5.12
N ASP A 323 -8.85 -26.53 6.38
CA ASP A 323 -9.92 -25.59 6.73
C ASP A 323 -9.46 -24.15 6.48
N TYR A 324 -10.38 -23.28 6.09
CA TYR A 324 -10.12 -21.85 5.97
C TYR A 324 -10.50 -21.12 7.26
N VAL A 325 -9.72 -20.09 7.56
CA VAL A 325 -9.99 -19.16 8.67
C VAL A 325 -10.16 -17.75 8.11
N LEU A 326 -11.36 -17.20 8.27
CA LEU A 326 -11.69 -15.82 7.96
C LEU A 326 -11.55 -14.97 9.24
N ALA A 327 -10.58 -14.07 9.25
CA ALA A 327 -10.35 -13.24 10.42
C ALA A 327 -11.44 -12.19 10.59
N HIS A 328 -12.09 -12.14 11.76
CA HIS A 328 -13.05 -11.08 12.12
C HIS A 328 -12.54 -10.12 13.21
N GLY A 329 -11.38 -10.41 13.77
CA GLY A 329 -10.67 -9.60 14.75
C GLY A 329 -9.24 -10.11 14.88
N TYR A 330 -8.36 -9.28 15.42
CA TYR A 330 -6.92 -9.55 15.45
C TYR A 330 -6.37 -9.34 16.85
N VAL A 331 -5.49 -10.25 17.28
CA VAL A 331 -4.68 -10.14 18.49
C VAL A 331 -3.24 -9.87 18.08
N ARG A 332 -2.70 -8.74 18.49
CA ARG A 332 -1.37 -8.27 18.14
C ARG A 332 -0.33 -8.73 19.18
N GLU A 333 0.12 -9.96 19.05
CA GLU A 333 1.26 -10.51 19.82
C GLU A 333 2.58 -10.32 19.02
N ASP A 334 2.53 -9.52 17.97
CA ASP A 334 3.63 -9.21 17.06
C ASP A 334 4.45 -7.97 17.47
N HIS A 335 3.86 -7.09 18.28
CA HIS A 335 4.48 -5.93 18.94
C HIS A 335 5.18 -4.91 18.03
N VAL A 336 5.04 -5.00 16.71
CA VAL A 336 5.79 -4.13 15.76
C VAL A 336 5.13 -2.77 15.52
N LEU A 337 3.91 -2.56 16.01
CA LEU A 337 3.13 -1.30 15.87
C LEU A 337 2.64 -0.77 17.23
N ASP A 338 3.21 -1.19 18.34
CA ASP A 338 2.68 -0.82 19.65
C ASP A 338 2.86 0.67 19.97
N GLU A 339 3.90 1.30 19.42
CA GLU A 339 4.14 2.74 19.56
C GLU A 339 3.18 3.57 18.70
N GLU A 340 2.95 3.15 17.44
CA GLU A 340 2.10 3.88 16.50
C GLU A 340 0.61 3.65 16.72
N LEU A 341 0.26 2.48 17.26
CA LEU A 341 -1.13 2.06 17.49
C LEU A 341 -1.22 1.28 18.81
N PRO A 342 -1.63 1.91 19.92
CA PRO A 342 -1.72 1.26 21.23
C PRO A 342 -2.54 -0.02 21.22
N LEU A 343 -2.17 -1.02 22.03
CA LEU A 343 -2.80 -2.35 22.07
C LEU A 343 -4.29 -2.34 22.46
N TRP A 344 -4.76 -1.29 23.16
CA TRP A 344 -6.18 -1.16 23.51
C TRP A 344 -7.07 -0.75 22.33
N VAL A 345 -6.51 -0.31 21.21
CA VAL A 345 -7.27 0.02 20.00
C VAL A 345 -7.71 -1.27 19.32
N PRO A 346 -9.01 -1.53 19.19
CA PRO A 346 -9.50 -2.72 18.50
C PRO A 346 -9.28 -2.60 16.99
N ILE A 347 -8.86 -3.70 16.37
CA ILE A 347 -8.75 -3.80 14.92
C ILE A 347 -9.93 -4.61 14.40
N PRO A 348 -11.01 -3.96 13.93
CA PRO A 348 -12.22 -4.63 13.49
C PRO A 348 -12.08 -5.17 12.07
N ALA A 349 -12.75 -6.26 11.77
CA ALA A 349 -12.97 -6.66 10.39
C ALA A 349 -13.89 -5.68 9.65
N LEU A 350 -13.69 -5.55 8.36
CA LEU A 350 -14.54 -4.74 7.48
C LEU A 350 -15.62 -5.63 6.85
N ALA A 351 -16.88 -5.27 7.07
CA ALA A 351 -18.03 -6.10 6.69
C ALA A 351 -18.05 -6.41 5.18
N GLU A 352 -17.72 -5.43 4.35
CA GLU A 352 -17.70 -5.54 2.90
C GLU A 352 -16.68 -6.59 2.44
N VAL A 353 -15.49 -6.57 3.06
CA VAL A 353 -14.41 -7.52 2.76
C VAL A 353 -14.76 -8.92 3.31
N GLN A 354 -15.36 -9.00 4.51
CA GLN A 354 -15.82 -10.26 5.09
C GLN A 354 -16.83 -10.97 4.19
N VAL A 355 -17.85 -10.26 3.74
CA VAL A 355 -18.90 -10.79 2.86
C VAL A 355 -18.31 -11.26 1.53
N ALA A 356 -17.39 -10.49 0.94
CA ALA A 356 -16.75 -10.86 -0.30
C ALA A 356 -15.88 -12.12 -0.16
N LEU A 357 -15.11 -12.25 0.92
CA LEU A 357 -14.27 -13.43 1.18
C LEU A 357 -15.12 -14.68 1.46
N GLU A 358 -16.18 -14.59 2.29
CA GLU A 358 -17.08 -15.71 2.56
C GLU A 358 -17.76 -16.19 1.27
N ARG A 359 -18.27 -15.26 0.47
CA ARG A 359 -18.87 -15.57 -0.82
C ARG A 359 -17.87 -16.18 -1.81
N ALA A 360 -16.64 -15.67 -1.86
CA ALA A 360 -15.60 -16.23 -2.70
C ALA A 360 -15.26 -17.67 -2.33
N VAL A 361 -15.21 -18.00 -1.02
CA VAL A 361 -15.05 -19.39 -0.57
C VAL A 361 -16.22 -20.25 -1.07
N ALA A 362 -17.45 -19.79 -0.89
CA ALA A 362 -18.64 -20.51 -1.35
C ALA A 362 -18.63 -20.74 -2.86
N ASP A 363 -18.34 -19.68 -3.65
CA ASP A 363 -18.31 -19.74 -5.11
C ASP A 363 -17.25 -20.75 -5.63
N VAL A 364 -16.04 -20.73 -5.07
CA VAL A 364 -14.91 -21.56 -5.54
C VAL A 364 -15.04 -23.02 -5.06
N THR A 365 -15.48 -23.22 -3.81
CA THR A 365 -15.64 -24.57 -3.25
C THR A 365 -16.98 -25.22 -3.61
N ARG A 366 -17.95 -24.41 -4.07
CA ARG A 366 -19.33 -24.82 -4.34
C ARG A 366 -20.05 -25.38 -3.11
N LEU A 367 -19.62 -24.98 -1.92
CA LEU A 367 -20.23 -25.36 -0.66
C LEU A 367 -21.20 -24.27 -0.18
N SER A 368 -22.20 -24.68 0.58
CA SER A 368 -23.17 -23.77 1.19
C SER A 368 -23.65 -24.30 2.57
N GLY A 369 -24.34 -23.45 3.30
CA GLY A 369 -24.95 -23.83 4.58
C GLY A 369 -23.94 -24.42 5.58
N TYR A 370 -24.28 -25.60 6.12
CA TYR A 370 -23.47 -26.23 7.15
C TYR A 370 -22.11 -26.73 6.63
N ASP A 371 -22.04 -27.22 5.40
CA ASP A 371 -20.77 -27.72 4.83
C ASP A 371 -19.77 -26.59 4.57
N LEU A 372 -20.24 -25.43 4.13
CA LEU A 372 -19.42 -24.22 4.06
C LEU A 372 -18.93 -23.83 5.47
N LYS A 373 -19.82 -23.87 6.47
CA LYS A 373 -19.49 -23.51 7.85
C LYS A 373 -18.48 -24.47 8.50
N ARG A 374 -18.44 -25.73 8.07
CA ARG A 374 -17.42 -26.69 8.50
C ARG A 374 -16.05 -26.38 7.92
N LEU A 375 -15.98 -25.98 6.65
CA LEU A 375 -14.73 -25.66 5.97
C LEU A 375 -14.22 -24.27 6.34
N LEU A 376 -15.10 -23.26 6.46
CA LEU A 376 -14.76 -21.88 6.73
C LEU A 376 -15.08 -21.51 8.18
N ARG A 377 -14.05 -21.26 8.97
CA ARG A 377 -14.14 -20.82 10.37
C ARG A 377 -13.92 -19.32 10.45
N THR A 378 -14.95 -18.59 10.85
CA THR A 378 -14.80 -17.17 11.16
C THR A 378 -14.40 -17.00 12.63
N GLY A 379 -13.31 -16.29 12.89
CA GLY A 379 -12.82 -16.13 14.25
C GLY A 379 -11.68 -15.11 14.39
N THR A 380 -11.23 -14.92 15.62
CA THR A 380 -10.07 -14.08 15.94
C THR A 380 -8.80 -14.77 15.50
N VAL A 381 -7.92 -14.04 14.81
CA VAL A 381 -6.58 -14.48 14.44
C VAL A 381 -5.58 -13.78 15.35
N ALA A 382 -4.67 -14.52 15.95
CA ALA A 382 -3.52 -13.97 16.66
C ALA A 382 -2.30 -13.98 15.72
N SER A 383 -1.50 -12.90 15.75
CA SER A 383 -0.22 -12.86 15.07
C SER A 383 0.90 -12.67 16.08
N THR A 384 1.97 -13.45 15.93
CA THR A 384 3.14 -13.42 16.82
C THR A 384 4.40 -13.07 16.06
N ASP A 385 5.38 -12.46 16.73
CA ASP A 385 6.74 -12.26 16.22
C ASP A 385 7.67 -13.47 16.47
N ASN A 386 7.26 -14.38 17.36
CA ASN A 386 8.03 -15.56 17.72
C ASN A 386 7.68 -16.76 16.83
N ARG A 387 8.51 -17.02 15.82
CA ARG A 387 8.32 -18.16 14.91
C ARG A 387 8.40 -19.53 15.60
N ASN A 388 9.08 -19.62 16.74
CA ASN A 388 9.26 -20.84 17.53
C ASN A 388 8.45 -20.77 18.83
N TRP A 389 7.23 -20.23 18.78
CA TRP A 389 6.36 -20.07 19.93
C TRP A 389 6.05 -21.40 20.65
N GLU A 390 6.12 -22.53 19.95
CA GLU A 390 5.93 -23.88 20.50
C GLU A 390 7.01 -24.26 21.52
N LEU A 391 8.17 -23.58 21.47
CA LEU A 391 9.27 -23.80 22.42
C LEU A 391 9.11 -23.00 23.72
N LEU A 392 8.07 -22.16 23.82
CA LEU A 392 7.79 -21.42 25.05
C LEU A 392 7.29 -22.36 26.14
N PRO A 393 7.60 -22.05 27.45
CA PRO A 393 7.14 -22.87 28.55
C PRO A 393 5.62 -23.05 28.57
N HIS A 394 5.16 -24.30 28.56
CA HIS A 394 3.75 -24.66 28.70
C HIS A 394 3.31 -24.47 30.18
N PRO A 395 2.09 -23.93 30.47
CA PRO A 395 0.95 -23.66 29.56
C PRO A 395 0.82 -22.19 29.10
N GLY A 396 1.89 -21.41 29.02
CA GLY A 396 1.83 -19.96 28.74
C GLY A 396 1.07 -19.61 27.46
N PRO A 397 1.52 -20.07 26.28
CA PRO A 397 0.87 -19.76 25.00
C PRO A 397 -0.59 -20.24 24.94
N GLU A 398 -0.86 -21.47 25.41
CA GLU A 398 -2.20 -22.04 25.42
C GLU A 398 -3.19 -21.18 26.22
N ARG A 399 -2.78 -20.69 27.39
CA ARG A 399 -3.60 -19.81 28.22
C ARG A 399 -3.95 -18.50 27.50
N ARG A 400 -2.96 -17.84 26.88
CA ARG A 400 -3.18 -16.57 26.15
C ARG A 400 -4.12 -16.76 24.96
N PHE A 401 -3.91 -17.79 24.14
CA PHE A 401 -4.78 -18.08 23.01
C PHE A 401 -6.18 -18.51 23.44
N SER A 402 -6.29 -19.21 24.55
CA SER A 402 -7.58 -19.55 25.16
C SER A 402 -8.33 -18.31 25.66
N GLN A 403 -7.64 -17.39 26.32
CA GLN A 403 -8.24 -16.13 26.81
C GLN A 403 -8.68 -15.21 25.66
N SER A 404 -7.89 -15.08 24.61
CA SER A 404 -8.21 -14.26 23.42
C SER A 404 -9.30 -14.88 22.53
N ARG A 405 -9.67 -16.16 22.76
CA ARG A 405 -10.56 -16.93 21.89
C ARG A 405 -10.07 -17.06 20.45
N ALA A 406 -8.77 -16.86 20.22
CA ALA A 406 -8.18 -17.01 18.90
C ALA A 406 -8.44 -18.43 18.34
N VAL A 407 -8.73 -18.49 17.05
CA VAL A 407 -8.96 -19.76 16.33
C VAL A 407 -7.79 -20.12 15.41
N ALA A 408 -6.92 -19.16 15.14
CA ALA A 408 -5.71 -19.35 14.34
C ALA A 408 -4.57 -18.47 14.85
N LEU A 409 -3.34 -18.90 14.56
CA LEU A 409 -2.12 -18.17 14.81
C LEU A 409 -1.30 -18.10 13.52
N ASP A 410 -0.86 -16.90 13.17
CA ASP A 410 0.09 -16.61 12.09
C ASP A 410 1.17 -15.63 12.56
N MET A 411 1.84 -14.95 11.63
CA MET A 411 2.87 -13.97 11.94
C MET A 411 2.65 -12.59 11.30
N GLU A 412 1.67 -12.41 10.41
CA GLU A 412 1.58 -11.22 9.58
C GLU A 412 0.20 -10.53 9.59
N SER A 413 -0.86 -11.29 9.79
CA SER A 413 -2.25 -10.80 9.56
C SER A 413 -2.62 -9.61 10.45
N ALA A 414 -2.24 -9.62 11.72
CA ALA A 414 -2.56 -8.53 12.63
C ALA A 414 -1.80 -7.25 12.27
N THR A 415 -0.54 -7.35 11.84
CA THR A 415 0.24 -6.21 11.35
C THR A 415 -0.36 -5.61 10.07
N ILE A 416 -0.73 -6.46 9.10
CA ILE A 416 -1.38 -6.02 7.85
C ILE A 416 -2.70 -5.32 8.14
N ALA A 417 -3.51 -5.89 9.03
CA ALA A 417 -4.78 -5.30 9.44
C ALA A 417 -4.57 -3.96 10.20
N ALA A 418 -3.62 -3.92 11.12
CA ALA A 418 -3.30 -2.72 11.89
C ALA A 418 -2.79 -1.57 11.01
N ASN A 419 -1.94 -1.85 10.02
CA ASN A 419 -1.52 -0.85 9.04
C ASN A 419 -2.66 -0.43 8.10
N GLY A 420 -3.56 -1.35 7.74
CA GLY A 420 -4.79 -0.99 7.03
C GLY A 420 -5.65 -0.03 7.84
N PHE A 421 -5.78 -0.27 9.14
CA PHE A 421 -6.47 0.63 10.06
C PHE A 421 -5.78 2.00 10.15
N ARG A 422 -4.45 2.05 10.33
CA ARG A 422 -3.66 3.29 10.40
C ARG A 422 -3.78 4.13 9.13
N PHE A 423 -3.62 3.50 7.98
CA PHE A 423 -3.57 4.19 6.67
C PHE A 423 -4.92 4.26 5.95
N ARG A 424 -6.01 3.84 6.58
CA ARG A 424 -7.38 3.87 6.04
C ARG A 424 -7.51 3.07 4.74
N VAL A 425 -6.76 1.99 4.61
CA VAL A 425 -6.88 1.04 3.51
C VAL A 425 -7.75 -0.14 3.97
N PRO A 426 -8.86 -0.44 3.29
CA PRO A 426 -9.66 -1.63 3.56
C PRO A 426 -8.82 -2.91 3.54
N TYR A 427 -9.03 -3.79 4.49
CA TYR A 427 -8.20 -4.99 4.66
C TYR A 427 -9.03 -6.24 4.98
N GLY A 428 -8.46 -7.40 4.69
CA GLY A 428 -9.00 -8.69 5.04
C GLY A 428 -7.93 -9.75 5.17
N THR A 429 -8.30 -10.87 5.79
CA THR A 429 -7.41 -12.02 5.96
C THR A 429 -8.18 -13.31 5.80
N LEU A 430 -7.70 -14.15 4.91
CA LEU A 430 -8.15 -15.53 4.77
C LEU A 430 -6.92 -16.44 4.87
N LEU A 431 -6.93 -17.34 5.87
CA LEU A 431 -5.82 -18.27 6.11
C LEU A 431 -6.28 -19.71 5.88
N CYS A 432 -5.33 -20.58 5.56
CA CYS A 432 -5.54 -22.01 5.45
C CYS A 432 -4.80 -22.73 6.59
N VAL A 433 -5.50 -23.59 7.33
CA VAL A 433 -4.90 -24.36 8.42
C VAL A 433 -3.89 -25.37 7.88
N SER A 434 -2.61 -25.21 8.25
CA SER A 434 -1.52 -26.05 7.77
C SER A 434 -1.03 -27.06 8.82
N ASP A 435 -1.28 -26.77 10.07
CA ASP A 435 -0.84 -27.57 11.23
C ASP A 435 -1.70 -27.22 12.46
N LYS A 436 -1.64 -28.04 13.49
CA LYS A 436 -2.32 -27.82 14.78
C LYS A 436 -1.41 -28.22 15.95
N PRO A 437 -0.39 -27.41 16.27
CA PRO A 437 0.62 -27.78 17.24
C PRO A 437 0.07 -28.10 18.64
N LEU A 438 -0.93 -27.36 19.11
CA LEU A 438 -1.58 -27.62 20.42
C LEU A 438 -2.34 -28.95 20.48
N HIS A 439 -2.52 -29.64 19.36
CA HIS A 439 -3.25 -30.89 19.22
C HIS A 439 -2.38 -32.01 18.65
N GLY A 440 -1.04 -31.84 18.67
CA GLY A 440 -0.09 -32.85 18.25
C GLY A 440 0.11 -32.99 16.73
N GLU A 441 -0.55 -32.17 15.93
CA GLU A 441 -0.38 -32.15 14.48
C GLU A 441 0.64 -31.07 14.09
N ILE A 442 1.92 -31.38 14.25
CA ILE A 442 3.05 -30.48 13.96
C ILE A 442 3.53 -30.64 12.51
N LYS A 443 4.14 -29.57 12.00
CA LYS A 443 4.64 -29.50 10.63
C LYS A 443 5.96 -30.24 10.46
N LEU A 444 5.92 -31.46 9.94
CA LEU A 444 7.10 -32.28 9.68
C LEU A 444 7.40 -32.40 8.17
N PRO A 445 8.69 -32.66 7.80
CA PRO A 445 9.06 -32.87 6.39
C PRO A 445 8.25 -34.02 5.78
N GLY A 446 7.73 -33.82 4.55
CA GLY A 446 6.97 -34.82 3.79
C GLY A 446 5.45 -34.74 3.94
N MET A 447 4.91 -34.24 5.04
CA MET A 447 3.46 -34.08 5.22
C MET A 447 2.89 -32.86 4.46
N ALA A 448 3.75 -31.91 4.11
CA ALA A 448 3.35 -30.61 3.62
C ALA A 448 3.21 -30.52 2.07
N SER A 449 3.98 -31.29 1.30
CA SER A 449 4.21 -30.96 -0.12
C SER A 449 3.00 -31.19 -1.03
N GLN A 450 2.22 -32.25 -0.84
CA GLN A 450 1.05 -32.54 -1.71
C GLN A 450 -0.14 -31.69 -1.26
N PHE A 451 -0.38 -31.61 0.04
CA PHE A 451 -1.41 -30.79 0.64
C PHE A 451 -1.29 -29.30 0.22
N TYR A 452 -0.07 -28.75 0.30
CA TYR A 452 0.15 -27.34 -0.10
C TYR A 452 -0.15 -27.11 -1.58
N ARG A 453 0.22 -28.02 -2.48
CA ARG A 453 -0.02 -27.83 -3.91
C ARG A 453 -1.51 -27.78 -4.26
N GLU A 454 -2.31 -28.66 -3.68
CA GLU A 454 -3.75 -28.72 -3.95
C GLU A 454 -4.51 -27.57 -3.32
N ARG A 455 -4.16 -27.18 -2.10
CA ARG A 455 -4.85 -26.12 -1.36
C ARG A 455 -4.44 -24.72 -1.77
N VAL A 456 -3.19 -24.51 -2.14
CA VAL A 456 -2.69 -23.20 -2.60
C VAL A 456 -3.43 -22.71 -3.84
N ASP A 457 -3.64 -23.58 -4.86
CA ASP A 457 -4.39 -23.18 -6.06
C ASP A 457 -5.82 -22.77 -5.73
N GLN A 458 -6.54 -23.57 -4.93
CA GLN A 458 -7.90 -23.24 -4.52
C GLN A 458 -7.94 -21.93 -3.71
N HIS A 459 -7.03 -21.75 -2.77
CA HIS A 459 -6.96 -20.56 -1.90
C HIS A 459 -6.65 -19.29 -2.71
N LEU A 460 -5.70 -19.37 -3.65
CA LEU A 460 -5.40 -18.26 -4.57
C LEU A 460 -6.63 -17.89 -5.41
N ARG A 461 -7.33 -18.86 -5.97
CA ARG A 461 -8.59 -18.63 -6.73
C ARG A 461 -9.66 -17.97 -5.86
N ILE A 462 -9.76 -18.34 -4.58
CA ILE A 462 -10.66 -17.66 -3.63
C ILE A 462 -10.27 -16.20 -3.46
N GLY A 463 -8.98 -15.91 -3.25
CA GLY A 463 -8.49 -14.53 -3.14
C GLY A 463 -8.80 -13.69 -4.38
N MET A 464 -8.54 -14.24 -5.57
CA MET A 464 -8.87 -13.57 -6.83
C MET A 464 -10.38 -13.37 -7.00
N ARG A 465 -11.18 -14.39 -6.66
CA ARG A 465 -12.65 -14.29 -6.70
C ARG A 465 -13.19 -13.22 -5.73
N ALA A 466 -12.58 -13.08 -4.56
CA ALA A 466 -12.91 -12.00 -3.63
C ALA A 466 -12.62 -10.62 -4.23
N VAL A 467 -11.48 -10.45 -4.91
CA VAL A 467 -11.17 -9.20 -5.64
C VAL A 467 -12.21 -8.92 -6.74
N GLU A 468 -12.60 -9.92 -7.52
CA GLU A 468 -13.66 -9.77 -8.54
C GLU A 468 -14.98 -9.28 -7.92
N LEU A 469 -15.39 -9.86 -6.80
CA LEU A 469 -16.62 -9.48 -6.08
C LEU A 469 -16.54 -8.05 -5.55
N LEU A 470 -15.40 -7.66 -4.95
CA LEU A 470 -15.16 -6.32 -4.44
C LEU A 470 -15.13 -5.28 -5.57
N ARG A 471 -14.49 -5.62 -6.70
CA ARG A 471 -14.48 -4.78 -7.90
C ARG A 471 -15.88 -4.57 -8.47
N ALA A 472 -16.66 -5.64 -8.57
CA ALA A 472 -18.05 -5.59 -9.06
C ALA A 472 -18.98 -4.79 -8.14
N ALA A 473 -18.73 -4.78 -6.83
CA ALA A 473 -19.49 -3.97 -5.87
C ALA A 473 -19.23 -2.46 -6.03
N GLY A 474 -18.08 -2.09 -6.59
CA GLY A 474 -17.67 -0.70 -6.79
C GLY A 474 -16.91 -0.09 -5.61
N VAL A 475 -16.01 0.83 -5.94
CA VAL A 475 -15.09 1.48 -4.97
C VAL A 475 -15.86 2.25 -3.89
N ASP A 476 -17.00 2.85 -4.23
CA ASP A 476 -17.82 3.62 -3.30
C ASP A 476 -18.34 2.77 -2.12
N GLN A 477 -18.44 1.45 -2.29
CA GLN A 477 -18.82 0.53 -1.22
C GLN A 477 -17.63 0.08 -0.36
N LEU A 478 -16.42 0.25 -0.84
CA LEU A 478 -15.17 -0.12 -0.16
C LEU A 478 -14.55 1.02 0.66
N HIS A 479 -15.33 2.08 0.93
CA HIS A 479 -14.78 3.21 1.66
C HIS A 479 -14.38 2.84 3.10
N SER A 480 -13.27 3.42 3.53
CA SER A 480 -12.69 3.21 4.86
C SER A 480 -13.32 4.10 5.95
N ARG A 481 -14.60 4.45 5.85
CA ARG A 481 -15.30 5.35 6.79
C ARG A 481 -15.10 4.94 8.26
N LYS A 482 -15.16 3.65 8.55
CA LYS A 482 -14.97 3.10 9.91
C LYS A 482 -13.56 3.28 10.45
N LEU A 483 -12.59 3.50 9.56
CA LEU A 483 -11.17 3.63 9.91
C LEU A 483 -10.79 5.08 10.19
N ARG A 484 -11.68 6.02 9.95
CA ARG A 484 -11.41 7.46 10.08
C ARG A 484 -11.53 7.94 11.53
N SER A 485 -10.65 8.85 11.92
CA SER A 485 -10.72 9.57 13.19
C SER A 485 -11.74 10.72 13.12
N PHE A 486 -12.01 11.37 14.25
CA PHE A 486 -12.92 12.53 14.29
C PHE A 486 -12.34 13.77 13.58
N SER A 487 -11.01 13.92 13.58
CA SER A 487 -10.29 15.03 12.95
C SER A 487 -9.52 14.56 11.70
N GLU A 488 -10.19 13.85 10.83
CA GLU A 488 -9.58 13.22 9.66
C GLU A 488 -9.21 14.25 8.57
N VAL A 489 -8.14 13.97 7.82
CA VAL A 489 -7.77 14.73 6.62
C VAL A 489 -8.83 14.61 5.53
N ALA A 490 -8.90 15.60 4.64
CA ALA A 490 -9.93 15.64 3.59
C ALA A 490 -9.68 14.63 2.46
N PHE A 491 -8.43 14.34 2.13
CA PHE A 491 -8.07 13.40 1.07
C PHE A 491 -8.28 11.94 1.50
N GLN A 492 -8.63 11.12 0.52
CA GLN A 492 -8.76 9.67 0.70
C GLN A 492 -7.42 9.04 1.02
#